data_0f4a81556caf17e214aab576855e2ee4
#
_entry.id   0f4a81556caf17e214aab576855e2ee4
#
_cell.length_a   1.000
_cell.length_b   1.000
_cell.length_c   1.000
_cell.angle_alpha   90.00
_cell.angle_beta   90.00
_cell.angle_gamma   90.00
#
_symmetry.space_group_name_H-M   'P 1'
#
loop_
_entity.id
_entity.type
_entity.pdbx_description
1 polymer ?
#
loop_
_entity_poly.entity_id
_entity_poly.type
_entity_poly.pdbx_seq_one_letter_code
_entity_poly.pdbx_strand_id
1 'polypeptide(L)'
;IENYSRHFEGRKEGEPSFTLLDYFSHAERKFLTVIDESHVTVSQLRGMYYGDRSRKDTLVEHGFRLPSARDNRPLQFPEFLERVQQMIFVSATPAEYEINESQNVVEQIVRPTGLVDPEVLIRPVTEKPGKHISQVDDIIIRIQDRISKGERALVTTLTKKMAEDLTE
;
A
#
# COMPACT_ATOMS: atom_id res chain seq x y z
N ILE A 1 -4.10 -10.11 23.54
CA ILE A 1 -5.45 -9.82 22.98
C ILE A 1 -5.71 -10.68 21.75
N GLU A 2 -4.78 -10.77 20.82
CA GLU A 2 -4.93 -11.50 19.54
C GLU A 2 -5.45 -12.94 19.70
N ASN A 3 -4.99 -13.68 20.72
CA ASN A 3 -5.44 -15.05 20.99
C ASN A 3 -6.83 -15.13 21.63
N TYR A 4 -7.32 -14.06 22.24
CA TYR A 4 -8.50 -14.09 23.12
C TYR A 4 -9.63 -13.17 22.67
N SER A 5 -9.43 -12.29 21.70
CA SER A 5 -10.41 -11.27 21.30
C SER A 5 -11.79 -11.86 21.00
N ARG A 6 -11.83 -12.97 20.27
CA ARG A 6 -13.07 -13.68 19.94
C ARG A 6 -13.87 -14.04 21.20
N HIS A 7 -13.21 -14.54 22.24
CA HIS A 7 -13.85 -14.99 23.46
C HIS A 7 -14.36 -13.81 24.30
N PHE A 8 -13.61 -12.69 24.34
CA PHE A 8 -14.05 -11.49 25.05
C PHE A 8 -15.24 -10.83 24.39
N GLU A 9 -15.31 -10.86 23.07
CA GLU A 9 -16.37 -10.26 22.28
C GLU A 9 -17.57 -11.19 22.05
N GLY A 10 -17.48 -12.45 22.47
CA GLY A 10 -18.54 -13.46 22.28
C GLY A 10 -18.80 -13.85 20.82
N ARG A 11 -17.81 -13.61 19.93
CA ARG A 11 -17.93 -13.91 18.50
C ARG A 11 -17.83 -15.41 18.24
N LYS A 12 -18.46 -15.87 17.16
CA LYS A 12 -18.31 -17.22 16.64
C LYS A 12 -16.97 -17.37 15.91
N GLU A 13 -16.59 -18.64 15.70
CA GLU A 13 -15.40 -18.94 14.91
C GLU A 13 -15.57 -18.45 13.48
N GLY A 14 -14.52 -17.78 12.96
CA GLY A 14 -14.50 -17.20 11.62
C GLY A 14 -15.09 -15.79 11.50
N GLU A 15 -15.84 -15.32 12.51
CA GLU A 15 -16.38 -13.94 12.49
C GLU A 15 -15.25 -12.90 12.63
N PRO A 16 -15.29 -11.81 11.85
CA PRO A 16 -14.29 -10.75 11.94
C PRO A 16 -14.38 -9.99 13.26
N SER A 17 -13.25 -9.43 13.70
CA SER A 17 -13.25 -8.48 14.82
C SER A 17 -13.97 -7.20 14.45
N PHE A 18 -14.46 -6.50 15.46
CA PHE A 18 -14.92 -5.13 15.28
C PHE A 18 -13.77 -4.23 14.81
N THR A 19 -14.09 -3.32 13.94
CA THR A 19 -13.17 -2.37 13.31
C THR A 19 -13.61 -0.94 13.55
N LEU A 20 -12.80 0.03 13.17
CA LEU A 20 -13.17 1.43 13.20
C LEU A 20 -14.42 1.73 12.35
N LEU A 21 -14.65 0.97 11.27
CA LEU A 21 -15.84 1.11 10.43
C LEU A 21 -17.12 0.74 11.20
N ASP A 22 -17.06 -0.32 12.02
CA ASP A 22 -18.18 -0.73 12.86
C ASP A 22 -18.50 0.35 13.92
N TYR A 23 -17.48 1.06 14.40
CA TYR A 23 -17.68 2.17 15.33
C TYR A 23 -18.45 3.34 14.69
N PHE A 24 -18.12 3.69 13.44
CA PHE A 24 -18.83 4.73 12.72
C PHE A 24 -20.28 4.33 12.38
N SER A 25 -20.51 3.06 12.05
CA SER A 25 -21.85 2.56 11.74
C SER A 25 -22.74 2.45 12.97
N HIS A 26 -22.18 2.24 14.16
CA HIS A 26 -22.93 2.06 15.41
C HIS A 26 -23.78 3.29 15.77
N ALA A 27 -23.39 4.47 15.33
CA ALA A 27 -24.10 5.72 15.58
C ALA A 27 -25.30 5.97 14.63
N GLU A 28 -25.73 4.99 13.84
CA GLU A 28 -26.76 5.10 12.79
C GLU A 28 -26.51 6.24 11.79
N ARG A 29 -25.29 6.73 11.72
CA ARG A 29 -24.89 7.81 10.84
C ARG A 29 -24.33 7.25 9.54
N LYS A 30 -24.78 7.83 8.45
CA LYS A 30 -24.12 7.62 7.16
C LYS A 30 -22.77 8.33 7.20
N PHE A 31 -21.72 7.63 6.78
CA PHE A 31 -20.38 8.21 6.66
C PHE A 31 -19.87 8.04 5.24
N LEU A 32 -18.99 8.94 4.86
CA LEU A 32 -18.30 8.90 3.58
C LEU A 32 -16.89 8.35 3.81
N THR A 33 -16.49 7.37 3.01
CA THR A 33 -15.14 6.83 3.02
C THR A 33 -14.36 7.41 1.85
N VAL A 34 -13.24 8.06 2.13
CA VAL A 34 -12.30 8.53 1.11
C VAL A 34 -11.11 7.58 1.11
N ILE A 35 -10.86 6.95 -0.03
CA ILE A 35 -9.75 6.03 -0.24
C ILE A 35 -8.67 6.78 -1.02
N ASP A 36 -7.65 7.23 -0.31
CA ASP A 36 -6.51 7.91 -0.90
C ASP A 36 -5.54 6.90 -1.51
N GLU A 37 -4.86 7.31 -2.60
CA GLU A 37 -4.01 6.44 -3.41
C GLU A 37 -4.69 5.09 -3.72
N SER A 38 -5.93 5.17 -4.19
CA SER A 38 -6.85 4.02 -4.28
C SER A 38 -6.31 2.88 -5.13
N HIS A 39 -5.53 3.17 -6.18
CA HIS A 39 -4.87 2.17 -7.03
C HIS A 39 -3.93 1.23 -6.25
N VAL A 40 -3.36 1.68 -5.13
CA VAL A 40 -2.55 0.88 -4.22
C VAL A 40 -3.39 0.36 -3.06
N THR A 41 -4.16 1.25 -2.42
CA THR A 41 -4.92 0.96 -1.20
C THR A 41 -5.95 -0.15 -1.42
N VAL A 42 -6.68 -0.15 -2.53
CA VAL A 42 -7.65 -1.21 -2.85
C VAL A 42 -6.96 -2.57 -2.99
N SER A 43 -5.80 -2.62 -3.64
CA SER A 43 -5.02 -3.86 -3.75
C SER A 43 -4.53 -4.36 -2.40
N GLN A 44 -4.12 -3.46 -1.50
CA GLN A 44 -3.73 -3.80 -0.13
C GLN A 44 -4.91 -4.32 0.68
N LEU A 45 -6.08 -3.69 0.60
CA LEU A 45 -7.31 -4.14 1.26
C LEU A 45 -7.70 -5.57 0.83
N ARG A 46 -7.53 -5.90 -0.46
CA ARG A 46 -7.78 -7.26 -0.97
C ARG A 46 -6.77 -8.28 -0.46
N GLY A 47 -5.51 -7.88 -0.33
CA GLY A 47 -4.41 -8.80 0.03
C GLY A 47 -4.22 -9.02 1.53
N MET A 48 -4.58 -8.05 2.39
CA MET A 48 -4.20 -8.06 3.80
C MET A 48 -4.78 -9.25 4.59
N TYR A 49 -5.98 -9.69 4.29
CA TYR A 49 -6.58 -10.86 4.92
C TYR A 49 -5.74 -12.13 4.68
N TYR A 50 -5.37 -12.37 3.45
CA TYR A 50 -4.62 -13.59 3.08
C TYR A 50 -3.21 -13.59 3.67
N GLY A 51 -2.54 -12.44 3.71
CA GLY A 51 -1.23 -12.29 4.34
C GLY A 51 -1.27 -12.56 5.84
N ASP A 52 -2.26 -11.99 6.56
CA ASP A 52 -2.45 -12.24 7.98
C ASP A 52 -2.83 -13.70 8.26
N ARG A 53 -3.71 -14.27 7.46
CA ARG A 53 -4.14 -15.66 7.56
C ARG A 53 -2.95 -16.62 7.42
N SER A 54 -2.14 -16.48 6.37
CA SER A 54 -0.97 -17.32 6.13
C SER A 54 0.01 -17.28 7.30
N ARG A 55 0.31 -16.07 7.81
CA ARG A 55 1.17 -15.88 8.98
C ARG A 55 0.61 -16.59 10.23
N LYS A 56 -0.68 -16.44 10.50
CA LYS A 56 -1.32 -17.02 11.68
C LYS A 56 -1.45 -18.54 11.59
N ASP A 57 -1.73 -19.07 10.42
CA ASP A 57 -1.79 -20.52 10.21
C ASP A 57 -0.44 -21.15 10.58
N THR A 58 0.68 -20.59 10.13
CA THR A 58 2.02 -21.05 10.50
C THR A 58 2.25 -20.96 12.02
N LEU A 59 1.89 -19.82 12.65
CA LEU A 59 2.10 -19.64 14.09
C LEU A 59 1.24 -20.57 14.95
N VAL A 60 0.03 -20.88 14.53
CA VAL A 60 -0.87 -21.84 15.22
C VAL A 60 -0.39 -23.27 15.03
N GLU A 61 0.00 -23.65 13.83
CA GLU A 61 0.51 -24.98 13.51
C GLU A 61 1.76 -25.33 14.34
N HIS A 62 2.62 -24.34 14.57
CA HIS A 62 3.85 -24.53 15.37
C HIS A 62 3.65 -24.23 16.86
N GLY A 63 2.44 -24.03 17.34
CA GLY A 63 2.12 -23.84 18.75
C GLY A 63 2.45 -22.45 19.33
N PHE A 64 2.83 -21.47 18.51
CA PHE A 64 3.14 -20.11 18.97
C PHE A 64 1.89 -19.26 19.23
N ARG A 65 0.74 -19.65 18.69
CA ARG A 65 -0.55 -18.98 18.85
C ARG A 65 -1.67 -19.99 19.09
N LEU A 66 -2.71 -19.55 19.79
CA LEU A 66 -3.94 -20.33 19.94
C LEU A 66 -4.75 -20.31 18.62
N PRO A 67 -5.55 -21.35 18.33
CA PRO A 67 -6.39 -21.40 17.14
C PRO A 67 -7.29 -20.16 16.96
N SER A 68 -7.81 -19.61 18.06
CA SER A 68 -8.65 -18.41 18.06
C SER A 68 -7.95 -17.11 17.65
N ALA A 69 -6.60 -17.11 17.55
CA ALA A 69 -5.87 -15.98 16.98
C ALA A 69 -6.25 -15.70 15.52
N ARG A 70 -6.70 -16.73 14.81
CA ARG A 70 -7.16 -16.61 13.41
C ARG A 70 -8.37 -15.69 13.25
N ASP A 71 -9.16 -15.52 14.31
CA ASP A 71 -10.39 -14.73 14.30
C ASP A 71 -10.16 -13.25 14.67
N ASN A 72 -8.98 -12.90 15.16
CA ASN A 72 -8.53 -11.52 15.29
C ASN A 72 -7.80 -11.10 14.02
N ARG A 73 -8.52 -10.82 12.98
CA ARG A 73 -8.05 -10.71 11.61
C ARG A 73 -8.54 -9.43 10.91
N PRO A 74 -7.85 -8.97 9.86
CA PRO A 74 -8.40 -7.97 8.97
C PRO A 74 -9.71 -8.42 8.34
N LEU A 75 -10.52 -7.47 7.93
CA LEU A 75 -11.69 -7.74 7.11
C LEU A 75 -11.27 -8.36 5.76
N GLN A 76 -12.08 -9.26 5.26
CA GLN A 76 -12.04 -9.61 3.85
C GLN A 76 -12.60 -8.43 3.02
N PHE A 77 -12.20 -8.32 1.76
CA PHE A 77 -12.64 -7.22 0.92
C PHE A 77 -14.17 -7.12 0.78
N PRO A 78 -14.93 -8.20 0.60
CA PRO A 78 -16.41 -8.14 0.64
C PRO A 78 -16.97 -7.63 1.97
N GLU A 79 -16.40 -8.05 3.11
CA GLU A 79 -16.82 -7.60 4.42
C GLU A 79 -16.54 -6.08 4.62
N PHE A 80 -15.47 -5.57 4.03
CA PHE A 80 -15.20 -4.13 3.98
C PHE A 80 -16.27 -3.39 3.17
N LEU A 81 -16.60 -3.89 1.98
CA LEU A 81 -17.63 -3.29 1.12
C LEU A 81 -19.02 -3.26 1.77
N GLU A 82 -19.38 -4.29 2.53
CA GLU A 82 -20.65 -4.33 3.28
C GLU A 82 -20.75 -3.24 4.34
N ARG A 83 -19.62 -2.79 4.91
CA ARG A 83 -19.57 -1.76 5.96
C ARG A 83 -19.50 -0.35 5.43
N VAL A 84 -19.07 -0.18 4.19
CA VAL A 84 -18.88 1.12 3.55
C VAL A 84 -20.07 1.42 2.63
N GLN A 85 -20.77 2.52 2.93
CA GLN A 85 -21.98 2.89 2.17
C GLN A 85 -21.67 3.77 0.96
N GLN A 86 -20.77 4.72 1.12
CA GLN A 86 -20.36 5.67 0.10
C GLN A 86 -18.84 5.77 0.07
N MET A 87 -18.27 5.75 -1.13
CA MET A 87 -16.83 5.82 -1.33
C MET A 87 -16.45 6.89 -2.35
N ILE A 88 -15.34 7.54 -2.10
CA ILE A 88 -14.62 8.35 -3.09
C ILE A 88 -13.22 7.73 -3.23
N PHE A 89 -12.88 7.36 -4.45
CA PHE A 89 -11.54 6.95 -4.81
C PHE A 89 -10.74 8.17 -5.23
N VAL A 90 -9.58 8.38 -4.63
CA VAL A 90 -8.65 9.45 -4.98
C VAL A 90 -7.36 8.82 -5.49
N SER A 91 -6.99 9.14 -6.72
CA SER A 91 -5.77 8.60 -7.33
C SER A 91 -5.33 9.46 -8.52
N ALA A 92 -4.01 9.60 -8.68
CA ALA A 92 -3.44 10.19 -9.89
C ALA A 92 -3.47 9.18 -11.07
N THR A 93 -3.50 7.90 -10.78
CA THR A 93 -3.47 6.79 -11.74
C THR A 93 -4.48 5.71 -11.34
N PRO A 94 -5.80 5.99 -11.44
CA PRO A 94 -6.83 5.03 -11.03
C PRO A 94 -6.71 3.74 -11.83
N ALA A 95 -6.94 2.59 -11.17
CA ALA A 95 -6.94 1.29 -11.79
C ALA A 95 -8.33 0.96 -12.37
N GLU A 96 -8.39 -0.10 -13.15
CA GLU A 96 -9.62 -0.54 -13.82
C GLU A 96 -10.78 -0.77 -12.83
N TYR A 97 -10.47 -1.27 -11.63
CA TYR A 97 -11.49 -1.51 -10.61
C TYR A 97 -12.20 -0.23 -10.19
N GLU A 98 -11.45 0.83 -9.85
CA GLU A 98 -12.01 2.11 -9.41
C GLU A 98 -12.86 2.75 -10.49
N ILE A 99 -12.40 2.67 -11.75
CA ILE A 99 -13.11 3.22 -12.89
C ILE A 99 -14.44 2.47 -13.10
N ASN A 100 -14.42 1.14 -13.03
CA ASN A 100 -15.62 0.32 -13.27
C ASN A 100 -16.67 0.44 -12.15
N GLU A 101 -16.23 0.63 -10.90
CA GLU A 101 -17.14 0.77 -9.74
C GLU A 101 -17.64 2.20 -9.54
N SER A 102 -17.00 3.19 -10.17
CA SER A 102 -17.37 4.60 -10.01
C SER A 102 -18.56 4.97 -10.88
N GLN A 103 -19.58 5.60 -10.29
CA GLN A 103 -20.69 6.19 -11.02
C GLN A 103 -20.30 7.44 -11.80
N ASN A 104 -19.35 8.20 -11.26
CA ASN A 104 -18.82 9.42 -11.86
C ASN A 104 -17.30 9.46 -11.71
N VAL A 105 -16.62 9.87 -12.76
CA VAL A 105 -15.17 10.11 -12.75
C VAL A 105 -14.95 11.60 -13.01
N VAL A 106 -14.23 12.26 -12.11
CA VAL A 106 -13.92 13.69 -12.18
C VAL A 106 -12.41 13.85 -12.20
N GLU A 107 -11.90 14.59 -13.17
CA GLU A 107 -10.49 14.92 -13.29
C GLU A 107 -10.20 16.29 -12.66
N GLN A 108 -9.15 16.35 -11.84
CA GLN A 108 -8.62 17.59 -11.29
C GLN A 108 -7.19 17.79 -11.76
N ILE A 109 -6.99 18.60 -12.80
CA ILE A 109 -5.70 18.76 -13.48
C ILE A 109 -5.00 20.08 -13.04
N VAL A 110 -5.53 20.76 -12.05
CA VAL A 110 -4.98 22.06 -11.61
C VAL A 110 -3.75 21.86 -10.72
N ARG A 111 -2.62 22.46 -11.10
CA ARG A 111 -1.41 22.62 -10.26
C ARG A 111 -1.31 24.03 -9.72
N PRO A 112 -1.84 24.31 -8.54
CA PRO A 112 -1.84 25.69 -7.99
C PRO A 112 -0.43 26.22 -7.71
N THR A 113 0.57 25.34 -7.53
CA THR A 113 1.95 25.70 -7.20
C THR A 113 2.77 26.24 -8.39
N GLY A 114 2.30 26.09 -9.63
CA GLY A 114 3.05 26.48 -10.83
C GLY A 114 4.34 25.67 -11.07
N LEU A 115 4.58 24.60 -10.30
CA LEU A 115 5.72 23.71 -10.50
C LEU A 115 5.56 22.92 -11.78
N VAL A 116 6.57 22.96 -12.63
CA VAL A 116 6.63 22.13 -13.85
C VAL A 116 7.09 20.71 -13.52
N ASP A 117 6.73 19.76 -14.40
CA ASP A 117 7.24 18.40 -14.27
C ASP A 117 8.76 18.36 -14.41
N PRO A 118 9.45 17.48 -13.66
CA PRO A 118 10.89 17.32 -13.82
C PRO A 118 11.24 16.76 -15.19
N GLU A 119 12.41 17.12 -15.69
CA GLU A 119 12.97 16.47 -16.87
C GLU A 119 13.25 14.99 -16.59
N VAL A 120 12.70 14.10 -17.40
CA VAL A 120 12.87 12.65 -17.26
C VAL A 120 13.88 12.12 -18.27
N LEU A 121 14.99 11.58 -17.78
CA LEU A 121 16.03 10.95 -18.59
C LEU A 121 15.99 9.43 -18.40
N ILE A 122 15.56 8.69 -19.44
CA ILE A 122 15.56 7.23 -19.44
C ILE A 122 16.94 6.72 -19.83
N ARG A 123 17.51 5.83 -18.99
CA ARG A 123 18.83 5.23 -19.20
C ARG A 123 18.69 3.71 -19.28
N PRO A 124 19.51 3.03 -20.11
CA PRO A 124 19.49 1.57 -20.20
C PRO A 124 20.06 0.94 -18.93
N VAL A 125 19.46 -0.18 -18.52
CA VAL A 125 19.91 -0.97 -17.36
C VAL A 125 21.18 -1.76 -17.67
N THR A 126 21.33 -2.19 -18.93
CA THR A 126 22.47 -3.00 -19.39
C THR A 126 23.47 -2.13 -20.14
N GLU A 127 24.75 -2.47 -20.00
CA GLU A 127 25.84 -1.85 -20.77
C GLU A 127 25.57 -1.96 -22.27
N LYS A 128 25.74 -0.86 -22.99
CA LYS A 128 25.83 -0.94 -24.45
C LYS A 128 27.21 -1.44 -24.83
N PRO A 129 27.35 -2.27 -25.87
CA PRO A 129 28.66 -2.69 -26.39
C PRO A 129 29.56 -1.48 -26.64
N GLY A 130 30.70 -1.42 -25.92
CA GLY A 130 31.68 -0.32 -26.02
C GLY A 130 31.56 0.82 -25.01
N LYS A 131 30.62 0.79 -24.04
CA LYS A 131 30.59 1.69 -22.90
C LYS A 131 30.54 0.87 -21.60
N HIS A 132 31.67 0.85 -20.90
CA HIS A 132 31.84 0.12 -19.63
C HIS A 132 31.34 0.89 -18.41
N ILE A 133 30.16 1.49 -18.46
CA ILE A 133 29.58 2.18 -17.33
C ILE A 133 28.28 1.45 -16.96
N SER A 134 28.26 0.83 -15.79
CA SER A 134 27.07 0.20 -15.25
C SER A 134 26.02 1.26 -14.84
N GLN A 135 24.77 0.84 -14.65
CA GLN A 135 23.72 1.72 -14.13
C GLN A 135 24.10 2.32 -12.75
N VAL A 136 24.79 1.54 -11.93
CA VAL A 136 25.26 1.97 -10.61
C VAL A 136 26.35 3.03 -10.74
N ASP A 137 27.32 2.84 -11.64
CA ASP A 137 28.37 3.84 -11.87
C ASP A 137 27.80 5.16 -12.43
N ASP A 138 26.86 5.11 -13.38
CA ASP A 138 26.23 6.30 -13.95
C ASP A 138 25.47 7.10 -12.85
N ILE A 139 24.76 6.41 -11.93
CA ILE A 139 24.07 7.08 -10.84
C ILE A 139 25.04 7.70 -9.83
N ILE A 140 26.12 7.01 -9.48
CA ILE A 140 27.14 7.54 -8.57
C ILE A 140 27.78 8.82 -9.14
N ILE A 141 28.16 8.82 -10.42
CA ILE A 141 28.72 10.00 -11.09
C ILE A 141 27.74 11.18 -11.02
N ARG A 142 26.45 10.92 -11.25
CA ARG A 142 25.42 11.97 -11.20
C ARG A 142 25.17 12.50 -9.81
N ILE A 143 25.19 11.63 -8.80
CA ILE A 143 25.08 12.03 -7.40
C ILE A 143 26.26 12.95 -7.02
N GLN A 144 27.48 12.59 -7.41
CA GLN A 144 28.68 13.41 -7.15
C GLN A 144 28.58 14.79 -7.83
N ASP A 145 28.08 14.86 -9.06
CA ASP A 145 27.84 16.13 -9.75
C ASP A 145 26.83 17.00 -8.98
N ARG A 146 25.75 16.42 -8.46
CA ARG A 146 24.76 17.16 -7.66
C ARG A 146 25.32 17.62 -6.32
N ILE A 147 26.06 16.77 -5.64
CA ILE A 147 26.71 17.12 -4.36
C ILE A 147 27.71 18.28 -4.57
N SER A 148 28.48 18.27 -5.66
CA SER A 148 29.43 19.35 -5.96
C SER A 148 28.75 20.70 -6.14
N LYS A 149 27.47 20.72 -6.50
CA LYS A 149 26.61 21.93 -6.64
C LYS A 149 25.83 22.25 -5.37
N GLY A 150 26.05 21.53 -4.25
CA GLY A 150 25.30 21.71 -3.00
C GLY A 150 23.86 21.19 -3.06
N GLU A 151 23.52 20.39 -4.07
CA GLU A 151 22.21 19.80 -4.26
C GLU A 151 22.11 18.43 -3.59
N ARG A 152 20.90 17.89 -3.48
CA ARG A 152 20.61 16.57 -2.94
C ARG A 152 20.04 15.63 -4.00
N ALA A 153 20.31 14.34 -3.87
CA ALA A 153 19.73 13.31 -4.72
C ALA A 153 18.88 12.35 -3.87
N LEU A 154 17.73 11.94 -4.41
CA LEU A 154 16.91 10.86 -3.87
C LEU A 154 17.02 9.66 -4.81
N VAL A 155 17.46 8.53 -4.28
CA VAL A 155 17.61 7.30 -5.04
C VAL A 155 16.62 6.26 -4.53
N THR A 156 15.80 5.70 -5.41
CA THR A 156 14.87 4.63 -5.09
C THR A 156 15.30 3.33 -5.75
N THR A 157 15.12 2.21 -5.06
CA THR A 157 15.49 0.88 -5.55
C THR A 157 14.30 -0.07 -5.42
N LEU A 158 14.33 -1.19 -6.16
CA LEU A 158 13.26 -2.19 -6.12
C LEU A 158 13.30 -3.06 -4.85
N THR A 159 14.45 -3.17 -4.19
CA THR A 159 14.61 -4.03 -3.01
C THR A 159 15.36 -3.30 -1.90
N LYS A 160 15.07 -3.66 -0.64
CA LYS A 160 15.79 -3.15 0.53
C LYS A 160 17.27 -3.48 0.47
N LYS A 161 17.62 -4.71 0.07
CA LYS A 161 19.01 -5.16 -0.06
C LYS A 161 19.78 -4.26 -1.04
N MET A 162 19.20 -3.96 -2.20
CA MET A 162 19.85 -3.06 -3.17
C MET A 162 20.02 -1.63 -2.64
N ALA A 163 19.10 -1.16 -1.78
CA ALA A 163 19.25 0.14 -1.14
C ALA A 163 20.39 0.15 -0.13
N GLU A 164 20.55 -0.92 0.63
CA GLU A 164 21.66 -1.12 1.59
C GLU A 164 22.99 -1.19 0.83
N ASP A 165 23.10 -2.08 -0.17
CA ASP A 165 24.31 -2.26 -0.99
C ASP A 165 24.73 -0.97 -1.73
N LEU A 166 23.78 -0.08 -2.06
CA LEU A 166 24.08 1.18 -2.75
C LEU A 166 24.49 2.29 -1.79
N THR A 167 24.20 2.15 -0.50
CA THR A 167 24.51 3.15 0.53
C THR A 167 25.95 3.00 1.05
N GLU A 168 26.52 1.80 0.97
CA GLU A 168 27.93 1.50 1.30
C GLU A 168 28.88 2.01 0.20
#